data_576372ccca7f9b40513b6bd22447a88a
#
_entry.id   576372ccca7f9b40513b6bd22447a88a
#
_cell.length_a   1.000
_cell.length_b   1.000
_cell.length_c   1.000
_cell.angle_alpha   90.00
_cell.angle_beta   90.00
_cell.angle_gamma   90.00
#
_symmetry.space_group_name_H-M   'P 1'
#
loop_
_entity.id
_entity.type
_entity.pdbx_description
1 polymer ?
#
loop_
_entity_poly.entity_id
_entity_poly.type
_entity_poly.pdbx_seq_one_letter_code
_entity_poly.pdbx_strand_id
1 'polypeptide(L)'
;MPIFPFPAPPCSAQGSFQYIEGPPECLRQSDGQRERGTGRIVKVFIGCLAAVTCGMMYAVYLSTYHERKFWFSSRQEMEREITFQGGSGLYYYYYKHMLFASSFERGVYELTRDNRTVSGQTINAVEQLSLYPELLSSLLYRLIGSQNAIEPVYFYIGVVFGLQAVYVTALFICSWVMSGTWVAGMLTVAWYIINRPDTTKVDYAIPLRDNWALPYFSCQVAALTGFLSNSISSMFCYLLMSVTTFSFIVMWEHSHYVLFVQGVALLLLDCFDLVPPRKTADIHKVYLSSLLLAYVLQYQRPSLLSCPLLSLLIASLLARYLVLSVFFSPLSSTACSFSYGNWEFIPNLLLCEEGFQSPGQDFFLRLTQASVLPFYVLVLLVCLISTMQTIYRRLSGERLKGSVRMEDGRIGERPEVIYHVLHTLLFGALAMMFQGTKYLWTPYVCAFTAFGVCSPELWMTVFRWIRLRSVHPVVLALILSTAVPTIIGFSLWREYFPRVLSELTEVQEFYDPDTVELMNWIKSQAPLAAVFAGSPALLGTVKLCTGWPVTSLPLYTDLNLLQRSESVSACICEMYTFSKHGRFCHEIKMNYSPYTNYFTRVFWNRSYHVYRVNSVISFQY
;
A
#
# COMPACT_ATOMS: atom_id res chain seq x y z
N MET A 1 9.50 24.71 -34.91
CA MET A 1 10.61 24.48 -35.87
C MET A 1 11.59 23.55 -35.17
N PRO A 2 11.75 22.32 -35.60
CA PRO A 2 12.76 21.41 -35.07
C PRO A 2 14.05 21.58 -35.89
N ILE A 3 15.15 21.79 -35.19
CA ILE A 3 16.49 21.81 -35.79
C ILE A 3 17.01 20.38 -35.74
N PHE A 4 17.15 19.79 -36.92
CA PHE A 4 17.85 18.51 -37.13
C PHE A 4 19.37 18.74 -36.99
N PRO A 5 20.13 17.84 -36.39
CA PRO A 5 21.58 17.88 -36.46
C PRO A 5 22.05 17.35 -37.82
N PHE A 6 22.96 18.09 -38.43
CA PHE A 6 23.62 17.76 -39.68
C PHE A 6 24.45 16.48 -39.60
N PRO A 7 24.53 15.68 -40.67
CA PRO A 7 25.43 14.53 -40.73
C PRO A 7 26.89 14.99 -40.92
N ALA A 8 27.80 14.25 -40.27
CA ALA A 8 29.24 14.45 -40.40
C ALA A 8 29.71 14.20 -41.85
N PRO A 9 30.75 14.91 -42.32
CA PRO A 9 31.24 14.78 -43.70
C PRO A 9 31.99 13.44 -43.91
N PRO A 10 31.99 12.93 -45.16
CA PRO A 10 32.69 11.69 -45.48
C PRO A 10 34.22 11.88 -45.49
N CYS A 11 34.95 10.91 -44.99
CA CYS A 11 36.40 10.82 -45.04
C CYS A 11 36.85 10.78 -46.52
N SER A 12 37.58 11.80 -46.97
CA SER A 12 38.28 11.80 -48.27
C SER A 12 39.49 10.85 -48.21
N ALA A 13 39.51 9.92 -49.13
CA ALA A 13 40.65 9.03 -49.38
C ALA A 13 41.75 9.81 -50.11
N GLN A 14 42.93 9.92 -49.51
CA GLN A 14 44.19 10.08 -50.26
C GLN A 14 45.12 8.93 -49.89
N GLY A 15 45.57 8.23 -50.93
CA GLY A 15 46.25 6.98 -50.83
C GLY A 15 47.73 7.08 -50.48
N SER A 16 48.20 6.07 -49.83
CA SER A 16 49.49 5.43 -50.06
C SER A 16 49.43 4.01 -49.52
N PHE A 17 49.83 3.07 -50.35
CA PHE A 17 49.86 1.62 -50.11
C PHE A 17 50.80 1.30 -48.95
N GLN A 18 50.27 0.74 -47.86
CA GLN A 18 50.96 -0.19 -47.01
C GLN A 18 49.99 -1.26 -46.52
N TYR A 19 50.34 -2.51 -46.83
CA TYR A 19 49.68 -3.71 -46.34
C TYR A 19 49.80 -3.78 -44.81
N ILE A 20 48.69 -3.65 -44.09
CA ILE A 20 48.55 -4.14 -42.71
C ILE A 20 47.17 -4.78 -42.64
N GLU A 21 47.17 -6.12 -42.50
CA GLU A 21 45.98 -6.90 -42.20
C GLU A 21 45.47 -6.54 -40.79
N GLY A 22 44.36 -5.92 -40.71
CA GLY A 22 43.55 -5.67 -39.50
C GLY A 22 42.25 -5.01 -39.90
N PRO A 23 41.11 -5.45 -39.38
CA PRO A 23 39.85 -4.77 -39.66
C PRO A 23 39.93 -3.31 -39.18
N PRO A 24 39.34 -2.36 -39.91
CA PRO A 24 39.43 -0.92 -39.61
C PRO A 24 38.89 -0.64 -38.22
N GLU A 25 39.61 0.15 -37.44
CA GLU A 25 39.25 0.52 -36.03
C GLU A 25 37.80 1.01 -35.87
N CYS A 26 37.22 1.58 -36.93
CA CYS A 26 35.83 2.01 -36.99
C CYS A 26 34.82 0.87 -36.86
N LEU A 27 35.09 -0.31 -37.42
CA LEU A 27 34.27 -1.52 -37.29
C LEU A 27 34.42 -2.12 -35.90
N ARG A 28 35.61 -2.09 -35.32
CA ARG A 28 35.88 -2.55 -33.98
C ARG A 28 35.19 -1.71 -32.89
N GLN A 29 35.10 -0.39 -33.11
CA GLN A 29 34.36 0.51 -32.21
C GLN A 29 32.83 0.32 -32.33
N SER A 30 32.31 0.09 -33.55
CA SER A 30 30.89 -0.18 -33.76
C SER A 30 30.47 -1.54 -33.18
N ASP A 31 31.30 -2.56 -33.31
CA ASP A 31 31.02 -3.89 -32.74
C ASP A 31 31.13 -3.87 -31.22
N GLY A 32 32.09 -3.19 -30.64
CA GLY A 32 32.21 -3.03 -29.18
C GLY A 32 31.06 -2.20 -28.55
N GLN A 33 30.53 -1.23 -29.28
CA GLN A 33 29.32 -0.51 -28.86
C GLN A 33 28.06 -1.36 -28.99
N ARG A 34 27.96 -2.17 -30.04
CA ARG A 34 26.86 -3.10 -30.30
C ARG A 34 26.85 -4.22 -29.27
N GLU A 35 28.00 -4.82 -28.93
CA GLU A 35 28.12 -5.83 -27.89
C GLU A 35 27.79 -5.28 -26.51
N ARG A 36 28.22 -4.06 -26.16
CA ARG A 36 27.86 -3.38 -24.91
C ARG A 36 26.36 -3.09 -24.84
N GLY A 37 25.75 -2.68 -25.96
CA GLY A 37 24.30 -2.48 -26.09
C GLY A 37 23.52 -3.77 -25.88
N THR A 38 23.94 -4.86 -26.54
CA THR A 38 23.30 -6.18 -26.44
C THR A 38 23.40 -6.75 -25.02
N GLY A 39 24.56 -6.65 -24.39
CA GLY A 39 24.75 -7.10 -23.01
C GLY A 39 23.91 -6.32 -22.00
N ARG A 40 23.67 -5.03 -22.24
CA ARG A 40 22.77 -4.21 -21.38
C ARG A 40 21.31 -4.61 -21.56
N ILE A 41 20.85 -4.86 -22.77
CA ILE A 41 19.48 -5.31 -23.07
C ILE A 41 19.22 -6.66 -22.42
N VAL A 42 20.16 -7.62 -22.52
CA VAL A 42 20.04 -8.94 -21.91
C VAL A 42 19.95 -8.84 -20.39
N LYS A 43 20.76 -8.01 -19.73
CA LYS A 43 20.69 -7.78 -18.28
C LYS A 43 19.34 -7.21 -17.85
N VAL A 44 18.80 -6.24 -18.60
CA VAL A 44 17.48 -5.66 -18.32
C VAL A 44 16.39 -6.71 -18.49
N PHE A 45 16.45 -7.50 -19.57
CA PHE A 45 15.48 -8.56 -19.83
C PHE A 45 15.47 -9.63 -18.71
N ILE A 46 16.65 -10.13 -18.31
CA ILE A 46 16.77 -11.10 -17.21
C ILE A 46 16.25 -10.51 -15.91
N GLY A 47 16.57 -9.24 -15.60
CA GLY A 47 16.07 -8.58 -14.40
C GLY A 47 14.55 -8.40 -14.39
N CYS A 48 13.95 -8.03 -15.51
CA CYS A 48 12.48 -7.94 -15.65
C CYS A 48 11.83 -9.33 -15.51
N LEU A 49 12.41 -10.36 -16.13
CA LEU A 49 11.92 -11.73 -16.01
C LEU A 49 11.98 -12.19 -14.54
N ALA A 50 13.10 -11.94 -13.86
CA ALA A 50 13.25 -12.26 -12.44
C ALA A 50 12.22 -11.53 -11.57
N ALA A 51 11.97 -10.24 -11.83
CA ALA A 51 10.99 -9.45 -11.10
C ALA A 51 9.57 -10.02 -11.23
N VAL A 52 9.14 -10.32 -12.47
CA VAL A 52 7.83 -10.91 -12.74
C VAL A 52 7.72 -12.33 -12.14
N THR A 53 8.78 -13.13 -12.26
CA THR A 53 8.80 -14.48 -11.69
C THR A 53 8.66 -14.45 -10.17
N CYS A 54 9.38 -13.54 -9.48
CA CYS A 54 9.25 -13.36 -8.03
C CYS A 54 7.83 -12.94 -7.63
N GLY A 55 7.22 -12.01 -8.37
CA GLY A 55 5.84 -11.60 -8.13
C GLY A 55 4.85 -12.76 -8.31
N MET A 56 4.97 -13.50 -9.39
CA MET A 56 4.11 -14.66 -9.66
C MET A 56 4.30 -15.79 -8.62
N MET A 57 5.54 -16.08 -8.22
CA MET A 57 5.82 -17.04 -7.14
C MET A 57 5.18 -16.60 -5.82
N TYR A 58 5.20 -15.30 -5.52
CA TYR A 58 4.53 -14.78 -4.34
C TYR A 58 3.00 -14.95 -4.40
N ALA A 59 2.37 -14.69 -5.55
CA ALA A 59 0.93 -14.93 -5.72
C ALA A 59 0.56 -16.41 -5.55
N VAL A 60 1.37 -17.32 -6.12
CA VAL A 60 1.19 -18.77 -5.95
C VAL A 60 1.37 -19.17 -4.48
N TYR A 61 2.38 -18.61 -3.81
CA TYR A 61 2.59 -18.82 -2.38
C TYR A 61 1.39 -18.41 -1.55
N LEU A 62 0.84 -17.19 -1.78
CA LEU A 62 -0.35 -16.71 -1.09
C LEU A 62 -1.57 -17.60 -1.34
N SER A 63 -1.79 -18.00 -2.59
CA SER A 63 -2.89 -18.88 -2.96
C SER A 63 -2.77 -20.24 -2.27
N THR A 64 -1.58 -20.85 -2.28
CA THR A 64 -1.33 -22.13 -1.63
C THR A 64 -1.49 -22.01 -0.10
N TYR A 65 -0.96 -20.93 0.49
CA TYR A 65 -1.09 -20.66 1.92
C TYR A 65 -2.56 -20.50 2.32
N HIS A 66 -3.32 -19.70 1.59
CA HIS A 66 -4.75 -19.47 1.88
C HIS A 66 -5.56 -20.77 1.80
N GLU A 67 -5.38 -21.57 0.75
CA GLU A 67 -6.12 -22.80 0.56
C GLU A 67 -5.72 -23.93 1.53
N ARG A 68 -4.48 -23.96 2.00
CA ARG A 68 -3.99 -25.00 2.92
C ARG A 68 -4.16 -24.62 4.38
N LYS A 69 -4.09 -23.34 4.72
CA LYS A 69 -4.21 -22.86 6.10
C LYS A 69 -5.56 -23.23 6.70
N PHE A 70 -6.62 -23.17 5.90
CA PHE A 70 -7.96 -23.44 6.36
C PHE A 70 -8.52 -24.70 5.71
N TRP A 71 -8.73 -25.72 6.53
CA TRP A 71 -9.52 -26.85 6.12
C TRP A 71 -10.99 -26.46 6.19
N PHE A 72 -11.61 -26.19 5.05
CA PHE A 72 -13.03 -25.90 4.96
C PHE A 72 -13.85 -27.19 4.97
N SER A 73 -14.88 -27.22 5.81
CA SER A 73 -15.80 -28.35 5.94
C SER A 73 -16.78 -28.46 4.75
N SER A 74 -17.82 -29.26 4.89
CA SER A 74 -18.90 -29.38 3.89
C SER A 74 -19.67 -28.06 3.60
N ARG A 75 -19.45 -27.01 4.37
CA ARG A 75 -20.06 -25.67 4.18
C ARG A 75 -19.07 -24.64 3.65
N GLN A 76 -18.24 -25.06 2.74
CA GLN A 76 -17.07 -24.30 2.22
C GLN A 76 -17.37 -22.84 1.83
N GLU A 77 -18.50 -22.55 1.16
CA GLU A 77 -18.80 -21.18 0.71
C GLU A 77 -18.97 -20.23 1.91
N MET A 78 -19.77 -20.61 2.90
CA MET A 78 -20.00 -19.77 4.08
C MET A 78 -18.73 -19.58 4.92
N GLU A 79 -17.98 -20.64 5.11
CA GLU A 79 -16.72 -20.59 5.88
C GLU A 79 -15.70 -19.69 5.20
N ARG A 80 -15.60 -19.74 3.86
CA ARG A 80 -14.76 -18.82 3.07
C ARG A 80 -15.22 -17.37 3.17
N GLU A 81 -16.54 -17.12 3.14
CA GLU A 81 -17.07 -15.77 3.31
C GLU A 81 -16.80 -15.21 4.71
N ILE A 82 -16.81 -16.06 5.75
CA ILE A 82 -16.47 -15.67 7.13
C ILE A 82 -14.98 -15.33 7.26
N THR A 83 -14.09 -15.93 6.45
CA THR A 83 -12.67 -15.53 6.46
C THR A 83 -12.44 -14.08 6.02
N PHE A 84 -13.39 -13.46 5.32
CA PHE A 84 -13.37 -12.04 5.01
C PHE A 84 -13.74 -11.23 6.25
N GLN A 85 -12.84 -11.18 7.21
CA GLN A 85 -13.07 -10.62 8.55
C GLN A 85 -13.44 -9.13 8.54
N GLY A 86 -14.18 -8.74 9.55
CA GLY A 86 -14.52 -7.35 9.81
C GLY A 86 -15.47 -6.75 8.77
N GLY A 87 -15.48 -5.42 8.67
CA GLY A 87 -16.27 -4.70 7.69
C GLY A 87 -15.90 -4.98 6.22
N SER A 88 -14.77 -5.67 5.98
CA SER A 88 -14.29 -5.99 4.64
C SER A 88 -15.18 -6.98 3.88
N GLY A 89 -15.92 -7.84 4.58
CA GLY A 89 -16.90 -8.74 3.97
C GLY A 89 -18.00 -8.01 3.20
N LEU A 90 -18.32 -6.78 3.58
CA LEU A 90 -19.29 -5.95 2.88
C LEU A 90 -18.88 -5.63 1.44
N TYR A 91 -17.59 -5.45 1.17
CA TYR A 91 -17.08 -5.22 -0.18
C TYR A 91 -17.35 -6.42 -1.10
N TYR A 92 -17.08 -7.62 -0.60
CA TYR A 92 -17.37 -8.83 -1.33
C TYR A 92 -18.89 -9.06 -1.51
N TYR A 93 -19.73 -8.66 -0.54
CA TYR A 93 -21.20 -8.67 -0.70
C TYR A 93 -21.63 -7.85 -1.92
N TYR A 94 -21.12 -6.64 -2.10
CA TYR A 94 -21.45 -5.79 -3.24
C TYR A 94 -20.92 -6.35 -4.56
N TYR A 95 -19.74 -6.98 -4.56
CA TYR A 95 -19.24 -7.71 -5.73
C TYR A 95 -20.21 -8.84 -6.12
N LYS A 96 -20.62 -9.66 -5.16
CA LYS A 96 -21.59 -10.75 -5.35
C LYS A 96 -22.92 -10.21 -5.89
N HIS A 97 -23.43 -9.11 -5.32
CA HIS A 97 -24.65 -8.44 -5.78
C HIS A 97 -24.54 -7.98 -7.25
N MET A 98 -23.40 -7.40 -7.65
CA MET A 98 -23.14 -7.01 -9.04
C MET A 98 -23.19 -8.20 -10.01
N LEU A 99 -22.73 -9.37 -9.59
CA LEU A 99 -22.74 -10.56 -10.44
C LEU A 99 -24.16 -11.14 -10.65
N PHE A 100 -25.02 -11.04 -9.65
CA PHE A 100 -26.41 -11.50 -9.75
C PHE A 100 -27.34 -10.52 -10.48
N ALA A 101 -26.92 -9.27 -10.68
CA ALA A 101 -27.70 -8.31 -11.45
C ALA A 101 -27.80 -8.73 -12.93
N SER A 102 -28.95 -8.51 -13.55
CA SER A 102 -29.22 -8.91 -14.94
C SER A 102 -28.30 -8.23 -15.97
N SER A 103 -27.89 -7.00 -15.70
CA SER A 103 -26.91 -6.26 -16.50
C SER A 103 -25.97 -5.47 -15.58
N PHE A 104 -24.79 -5.10 -16.11
CA PHE A 104 -23.83 -4.28 -15.36
C PHE A 104 -24.41 -2.91 -14.99
N GLU A 105 -25.08 -2.25 -15.93
CA GLU A 105 -25.71 -0.93 -15.71
C GLU A 105 -26.78 -0.98 -14.62
N ARG A 106 -27.62 -2.02 -14.63
CA ARG A 106 -28.64 -2.21 -13.61
C ARG A 106 -28.01 -2.46 -12.24
N GLY A 107 -26.95 -3.26 -12.18
CA GLY A 107 -26.20 -3.48 -10.94
C GLY A 107 -25.65 -2.18 -10.37
N VAL A 108 -25.00 -1.34 -11.20
CA VAL A 108 -24.52 -0.02 -10.78
C VAL A 108 -25.66 0.88 -10.29
N TYR A 109 -26.79 0.89 -11.00
CA TYR A 109 -27.96 1.66 -10.60
C TYR A 109 -28.51 1.21 -9.23
N GLU A 110 -28.59 -0.09 -8.97
CA GLU A 110 -29.04 -0.65 -7.69
C GLU A 110 -28.08 -0.28 -6.55
N LEU A 111 -26.75 -0.24 -6.80
CA LEU A 111 -25.75 0.18 -5.82
C LEU A 111 -25.77 1.68 -5.50
N THR A 112 -26.12 2.52 -6.47
CA THR A 112 -26.26 3.97 -6.23
C THR A 112 -27.50 4.32 -5.41
N ARG A 113 -28.47 3.41 -5.30
CA ARG A 113 -29.75 3.58 -4.57
C ARG A 113 -30.04 2.36 -3.70
N ASP A 114 -29.06 1.96 -2.90
CA ASP A 114 -29.22 0.78 -2.03
C ASP A 114 -30.12 1.11 -0.83
N ASN A 115 -31.28 0.49 -0.78
CA ASN A 115 -32.25 0.56 0.31
C ASN A 115 -32.37 -0.76 1.08
N ARG A 116 -31.58 -1.78 0.72
CA ARG A 116 -31.65 -3.14 1.29
C ARG A 116 -30.60 -3.39 2.34
N THR A 117 -29.51 -2.64 2.33
CA THR A 117 -28.39 -2.88 3.24
C THR A 117 -28.64 -2.24 4.59
N VAL A 118 -28.98 -0.96 4.61
CA VAL A 118 -29.29 -0.24 5.85
C VAL A 118 -30.80 -0.06 5.99
N SER A 119 -31.33 -0.47 7.14
CA SER A 119 -32.76 -0.32 7.41
C SER A 119 -33.15 1.15 7.52
N GLY A 120 -34.19 1.54 6.75
CA GLY A 120 -34.80 2.87 6.82
C GLY A 120 -33.97 4.00 6.18
N GLN A 121 -32.94 3.68 5.41
CA GLN A 121 -32.13 4.67 4.71
C GLN A 121 -31.70 4.15 3.33
N THR A 122 -31.76 5.01 2.32
CA THR A 122 -31.15 4.74 1.01
C THR A 122 -29.76 5.32 0.97
N ILE A 123 -28.78 4.52 0.61
CA ILE A 123 -27.38 4.93 0.54
C ILE A 123 -26.85 4.81 -0.88
N ASN A 124 -25.93 5.69 -1.26
CA ASN A 124 -25.10 5.52 -2.44
C ASN A 124 -23.85 4.71 -2.05
N ALA A 125 -23.92 3.40 -2.18
CA ALA A 125 -22.84 2.50 -1.77
C ALA A 125 -21.56 2.73 -2.61
N VAL A 126 -21.68 3.09 -3.89
CA VAL A 126 -20.52 3.35 -4.77
C VAL A 126 -19.73 4.56 -4.28
N GLU A 127 -20.41 5.62 -3.89
CA GLU A 127 -19.78 6.84 -3.38
C GLU A 127 -19.18 6.63 -1.99
N GLN A 128 -19.99 6.09 -1.07
CA GLN A 128 -19.60 6.01 0.34
C GLN A 128 -18.52 4.96 0.61
N LEU A 129 -18.53 3.83 -0.11
CA LEU A 129 -17.60 2.72 0.07
C LEU A 129 -16.49 2.66 -1.00
N SER A 130 -16.46 3.59 -1.96
CA SER A 130 -15.50 3.58 -3.08
C SER A 130 -15.44 2.21 -3.79
N LEU A 131 -16.59 1.68 -4.23
CA LEU A 131 -16.75 0.32 -4.77
C LEU A 131 -16.14 0.11 -6.18
N TYR A 132 -15.20 0.94 -6.60
CA TYR A 132 -14.55 0.81 -7.91
C TYR A 132 -13.82 -0.52 -8.12
N PRO A 133 -13.11 -1.09 -7.13
CA PRO A 133 -12.50 -2.40 -7.26
C PRO A 133 -13.51 -3.50 -7.57
N GLU A 134 -14.66 -3.51 -6.89
CA GLU A 134 -15.72 -4.49 -7.07
C GLU A 134 -16.43 -4.34 -8.42
N LEU A 135 -16.66 -3.10 -8.85
CA LEU A 135 -17.19 -2.81 -10.17
C LEU A 135 -16.26 -3.31 -11.28
N LEU A 136 -14.95 -3.01 -11.15
CA LEU A 136 -13.95 -3.45 -12.12
C LEU A 136 -13.84 -4.99 -12.15
N SER A 137 -13.81 -5.62 -10.98
CA SER A 137 -13.72 -7.09 -10.86
C SER A 137 -14.95 -7.79 -11.43
N SER A 138 -16.15 -7.24 -11.19
CA SER A 138 -17.39 -7.79 -11.73
C SER A 138 -17.47 -7.65 -13.25
N LEU A 139 -16.99 -6.51 -13.77
CA LEU A 139 -16.89 -6.31 -15.22
C LEU A 139 -15.89 -7.29 -15.85
N LEU A 140 -14.71 -7.46 -15.23
CA LEU A 140 -13.67 -8.37 -15.70
C LEU A 140 -14.18 -9.83 -15.67
N TYR A 141 -14.85 -10.24 -14.60
CA TYR A 141 -15.45 -11.58 -14.48
C TYR A 141 -16.45 -11.87 -15.60
N ARG A 142 -17.31 -10.89 -15.93
CA ARG A 142 -18.28 -11.00 -17.02
C ARG A 142 -17.63 -11.03 -18.41
N LEU A 143 -16.60 -10.20 -18.63
CA LEU A 143 -15.88 -10.12 -19.91
C LEU A 143 -15.10 -11.40 -20.24
N ILE A 144 -14.45 -11.99 -19.23
CA ILE A 144 -13.70 -13.24 -19.41
C ILE A 144 -14.63 -14.44 -19.64
N GLY A 145 -15.93 -14.28 -19.35
CA GLY A 145 -16.92 -15.36 -19.50
C GLY A 145 -16.69 -16.52 -18.51
N SER A 146 -16.03 -16.24 -17.39
CA SER A 146 -15.65 -17.25 -16.39
C SER A 146 -16.83 -17.78 -15.56
N GLN A 147 -18.06 -17.37 -15.84
CA GLN A 147 -19.28 -17.76 -15.12
C GLN A 147 -19.48 -19.28 -15.02
N ASN A 148 -18.98 -20.03 -16.01
CA ASN A 148 -19.10 -21.49 -16.05
C ASN A 148 -17.84 -22.25 -15.63
N ALA A 149 -16.72 -21.53 -15.43
CA ALA A 149 -15.42 -22.17 -15.21
C ALA A 149 -14.86 -21.94 -13.80
N ILE A 150 -15.14 -20.80 -13.18
CA ILE A 150 -14.55 -20.41 -11.89
C ILE A 150 -15.64 -19.80 -11.01
N GLU A 151 -15.72 -20.25 -9.77
CA GLU A 151 -16.62 -19.64 -8.79
C GLU A 151 -16.23 -18.20 -8.49
N PRO A 152 -17.20 -17.30 -8.23
CA PRO A 152 -16.95 -15.87 -7.98
C PRO A 152 -15.93 -15.59 -6.87
N VAL A 153 -15.93 -16.40 -5.81
CA VAL A 153 -15.01 -16.26 -4.67
C VAL A 153 -13.57 -16.45 -5.09
N TYR A 154 -13.29 -17.53 -5.84
CA TYR A 154 -11.93 -17.81 -6.30
C TYR A 154 -11.42 -16.77 -7.29
N PHE A 155 -12.30 -16.27 -8.15
CA PHE A 155 -11.92 -15.20 -9.06
C PHE A 155 -11.56 -13.92 -8.32
N TYR A 156 -12.37 -13.51 -7.35
CA TYR A 156 -12.12 -12.33 -6.53
C TYR A 156 -10.79 -12.44 -5.77
N ILE A 157 -10.57 -13.55 -5.07
CA ILE A 157 -9.32 -13.84 -4.36
C ILE A 157 -8.13 -13.85 -5.33
N GLY A 158 -8.29 -14.49 -6.49
CA GLY A 158 -7.26 -14.57 -7.53
C GLY A 158 -6.87 -13.20 -8.08
N VAL A 159 -7.81 -12.27 -8.25
CA VAL A 159 -7.51 -10.89 -8.67
C VAL A 159 -6.71 -10.17 -7.60
N VAL A 160 -7.07 -10.28 -6.32
CA VAL A 160 -6.31 -9.67 -5.22
C VAL A 160 -4.88 -10.23 -5.14
N PHE A 161 -4.71 -11.54 -5.26
CA PHE A 161 -3.37 -12.16 -5.26
C PHE A 161 -2.56 -11.78 -6.50
N GLY A 162 -3.20 -11.62 -7.66
CA GLY A 162 -2.57 -11.07 -8.85
C GLY A 162 -2.07 -9.63 -8.66
N LEU A 163 -2.84 -8.79 -7.97
CA LEU A 163 -2.40 -7.45 -7.59
C LEU A 163 -1.21 -7.49 -6.61
N GLN A 164 -1.17 -8.46 -5.70
CA GLN A 164 0.00 -8.62 -4.82
C GLN A 164 1.25 -9.07 -5.58
N ALA A 165 1.11 -9.83 -6.67
CA ALA A 165 2.23 -10.09 -7.57
C ALA A 165 2.79 -8.80 -8.18
N VAL A 166 1.91 -7.90 -8.62
CA VAL A 166 2.30 -6.57 -9.13
C VAL A 166 3.00 -5.75 -8.05
N TYR A 167 2.48 -5.79 -6.82
CA TYR A 167 3.08 -5.11 -5.67
C TYR A 167 4.54 -5.51 -5.44
N VAL A 168 4.79 -6.82 -5.33
CA VAL A 168 6.13 -7.36 -5.11
C VAL A 168 7.06 -7.08 -6.30
N THR A 169 6.55 -7.19 -7.53
CA THR A 169 7.29 -6.84 -8.75
C THR A 169 7.73 -5.36 -8.72
N ALA A 170 6.85 -4.45 -8.31
CA ALA A 170 7.17 -3.03 -8.21
C ALA A 170 8.22 -2.74 -7.14
N LEU A 171 8.16 -3.38 -5.97
CA LEU A 171 9.18 -3.27 -4.93
C LEU A 171 10.54 -3.80 -5.40
N PHE A 172 10.55 -4.93 -6.13
CA PHE A 172 11.76 -5.47 -6.75
C PHE A 172 12.39 -4.44 -7.69
N ILE A 173 11.60 -3.87 -8.61
CA ILE A 173 12.07 -2.88 -9.58
C ILE A 173 12.57 -1.62 -8.87
N CYS A 174 11.88 -1.16 -7.83
CA CYS A 174 12.28 0.00 -7.03
C CYS A 174 13.68 -0.18 -6.44
N SER A 175 13.93 -1.29 -5.77
CA SER A 175 15.23 -1.61 -5.19
C SER A 175 16.32 -1.82 -6.25
N TRP A 176 15.98 -2.46 -7.37
CA TRP A 176 16.88 -2.66 -8.50
C TRP A 176 17.29 -1.33 -9.16
N VAL A 177 16.36 -0.42 -9.40
CA VAL A 177 16.64 0.90 -9.98
C VAL A 177 17.58 1.71 -9.08
N MET A 178 17.39 1.65 -7.76
CA MET A 178 18.26 2.33 -6.80
C MET A 178 19.67 1.74 -6.76
N SER A 179 19.81 0.41 -6.70
CA SER A 179 21.10 -0.28 -6.53
C SER A 179 21.87 -0.52 -7.83
N GLY A 180 21.17 -0.53 -8.97
CA GLY A 180 21.72 -0.97 -10.25
C GLY A 180 21.89 -2.49 -10.41
N THR A 181 21.57 -3.28 -9.38
CA THR A 181 21.70 -4.74 -9.34
C THR A 181 20.37 -5.43 -9.03
N TRP A 182 20.02 -6.46 -9.80
CA TRP A 182 18.78 -7.22 -9.57
C TRP A 182 18.85 -8.07 -8.27
N VAL A 183 20.04 -8.29 -7.72
CA VAL A 183 20.22 -8.97 -6.42
C VAL A 183 19.53 -8.22 -5.28
N ALA A 184 19.54 -6.88 -5.32
CA ALA A 184 18.80 -6.07 -4.34
C ALA A 184 17.29 -6.34 -4.41
N GLY A 185 16.75 -6.48 -5.62
CA GLY A 185 15.35 -6.87 -5.79
C GLY A 185 15.02 -8.22 -5.17
N MET A 186 15.87 -9.25 -5.39
CA MET A 186 15.70 -10.55 -4.77
C MET A 186 15.72 -10.49 -3.24
N LEU A 187 16.66 -9.75 -2.67
CA LEU A 187 16.76 -9.58 -1.22
C LEU A 187 15.55 -8.82 -0.65
N THR A 188 15.06 -7.82 -1.36
CA THR A 188 13.81 -7.11 -1.00
C THR A 188 12.63 -8.08 -0.89
N VAL A 189 12.45 -8.93 -1.89
CA VAL A 189 11.35 -9.91 -1.91
C VAL A 189 11.50 -10.94 -0.79
N ALA A 190 12.73 -11.42 -0.53
CA ALA A 190 12.98 -12.35 0.57
C ALA A 190 12.59 -11.73 1.92
N TRP A 191 13.02 -10.52 2.21
CA TRP A 191 12.65 -9.82 3.44
C TRP A 191 11.16 -9.49 3.52
N TYR A 192 10.52 -9.14 2.40
CA TYR A 192 9.10 -8.90 2.33
C TYR A 192 8.29 -10.13 2.73
N ILE A 193 8.65 -11.31 2.22
CA ILE A 193 7.98 -12.59 2.51
C ILE A 193 8.20 -12.99 3.98
N ILE A 194 9.42 -12.87 4.49
CA ILE A 194 9.78 -13.25 5.86
C ILE A 194 9.03 -12.39 6.89
N ASN A 195 8.87 -11.09 6.61
CA ASN A 195 8.15 -10.18 7.48
C ASN A 195 6.68 -10.01 7.07
N ARG A 196 6.06 -11.02 6.45
CA ARG A 196 4.68 -10.97 5.93
C ARG A 196 3.66 -10.40 6.92
N PRO A 197 3.63 -10.75 8.21
CA PRO A 197 2.65 -10.21 9.16
C PRO A 197 2.73 -8.69 9.35
N ASP A 198 3.86 -8.09 8.99
CA ASP A 198 4.15 -6.66 9.15
C ASP A 198 4.24 -5.92 7.80
N THR A 199 4.17 -6.64 6.67
CA THR A 199 4.25 -6.08 5.32
C THR A 199 2.92 -6.06 4.59
N THR A 200 1.98 -6.94 4.94
CA THR A 200 0.68 -7.05 4.25
C THR A 200 -0.44 -7.50 5.18
N LYS A 201 -1.68 -7.11 4.85
CA LYS A 201 -2.91 -7.53 5.52
C LYS A 201 -3.67 -8.61 4.73
N VAL A 202 -3.12 -9.05 3.59
CA VAL A 202 -3.80 -9.98 2.68
C VAL A 202 -4.13 -11.32 3.33
N ASP A 203 -3.35 -11.74 4.33
CA ASP A 203 -3.52 -13.03 4.99
C ASP A 203 -4.86 -13.20 5.73
N TYR A 204 -5.42 -12.10 6.24
CA TYR A 204 -6.60 -12.14 7.11
C TYR A 204 -7.75 -11.22 6.65
N ALA A 205 -7.51 -10.31 5.73
CA ALA A 205 -8.52 -9.36 5.28
C ALA A 205 -8.40 -9.09 3.78
N ILE A 206 -8.65 -10.11 2.96
CA ILE A 206 -8.51 -10.08 1.50
C ILE A 206 -9.27 -8.92 0.84
N PRO A 207 -10.56 -8.62 1.17
CA PRO A 207 -11.31 -7.55 0.51
C PRO A 207 -10.93 -6.13 0.94
N LEU A 208 -10.01 -5.94 1.88
CA LEU A 208 -9.62 -4.60 2.33
C LEU A 208 -9.11 -3.72 1.19
N ARG A 209 -9.48 -2.44 1.24
CA ARG A 209 -9.06 -1.42 0.26
C ARG A 209 -7.55 -1.29 0.13
N ASP A 210 -6.81 -1.45 1.24
CA ASP A 210 -5.36 -1.43 1.26
C ASP A 210 -4.77 -2.44 0.26
N ASN A 211 -5.33 -3.66 0.21
CA ASN A 211 -4.84 -4.73 -0.66
C ASN A 211 -5.04 -4.43 -2.15
N TRP A 212 -6.03 -3.61 -2.49
CA TRP A 212 -6.28 -3.16 -3.85
C TRP A 212 -5.44 -1.93 -4.22
N ALA A 213 -5.24 -1.02 -3.29
CA ALA A 213 -4.61 0.27 -3.56
C ALA A 213 -3.09 0.24 -3.47
N LEU A 214 -2.51 -0.45 -2.48
CA LEU A 214 -1.06 -0.48 -2.27
C LEU A 214 -0.23 -0.97 -3.47
N PRO A 215 -0.69 -1.94 -4.30
CA PRO A 215 -0.01 -2.29 -5.54
C PRO A 215 0.17 -1.11 -6.49
N TYR A 216 -0.86 -0.27 -6.65
CA TYR A 216 -0.76 0.93 -7.50
C TYR A 216 0.18 1.98 -6.88
N PHE A 217 0.16 2.13 -5.55
CA PHE A 217 1.09 3.00 -4.86
C PHE A 217 2.55 2.55 -5.02
N SER A 218 2.83 1.25 -4.92
CA SER A 218 4.19 0.75 -5.12
C SER A 218 4.67 0.92 -6.57
N CYS A 219 3.79 0.72 -7.55
CA CYS A 219 4.09 1.03 -8.95
C CYS A 219 4.37 2.53 -9.16
N GLN A 220 3.61 3.40 -8.50
CA GLN A 220 3.81 4.84 -8.51
C GLN A 220 5.17 5.22 -7.91
N VAL A 221 5.55 4.64 -6.76
CA VAL A 221 6.86 4.87 -6.13
C VAL A 221 8.00 4.35 -7.01
N ALA A 222 7.85 3.19 -7.64
CA ALA A 222 8.85 2.65 -8.57
C ALA A 222 9.00 3.54 -9.82
N ALA A 223 7.88 4.04 -10.38
CA ALA A 223 7.89 4.98 -11.50
C ALA A 223 8.52 6.32 -11.12
N LEU A 224 8.21 6.85 -9.93
CA LEU A 224 8.81 8.06 -9.39
C LEU A 224 10.32 7.89 -9.19
N THR A 225 10.76 6.76 -8.65
CA THR A 225 12.19 6.43 -8.49
C THR A 225 12.90 6.40 -9.84
N GLY A 226 12.31 5.74 -10.84
CA GLY A 226 12.84 5.73 -12.21
C GLY A 226 12.87 7.11 -12.87
N PHE A 227 11.85 7.94 -12.62
CA PHE A 227 11.78 9.33 -13.13
C PHE A 227 12.82 10.24 -12.49
N LEU A 228 13.06 10.10 -11.19
CA LEU A 228 14.09 10.88 -10.48
C LEU A 228 15.51 10.47 -10.89
N SER A 229 15.77 9.17 -11.05
CA SER A 229 17.10 8.63 -11.38
C SER A 229 17.51 8.81 -12.86
N ASN A 230 16.58 9.14 -13.77
CA ASN A 230 16.76 9.12 -15.23
C ASN A 230 17.24 7.76 -15.79
N SER A 231 17.07 6.68 -15.06
CA SER A 231 17.55 5.35 -15.47
C SER A 231 16.65 4.70 -16.52
N ILE A 232 15.38 5.09 -16.54
CA ILE A 232 14.34 4.63 -17.47
C ILE A 232 13.85 5.82 -18.30
N SER A 233 13.22 5.56 -19.43
CA SER A 233 12.59 6.61 -20.26
C SER A 233 11.68 7.50 -19.41
N SER A 234 11.98 8.80 -19.36
CA SER A 234 11.21 9.76 -18.54
C SER A 234 9.73 9.83 -18.95
N MET A 235 9.43 9.64 -20.23
CA MET A 235 8.05 9.62 -20.73
C MET A 235 7.28 8.39 -20.24
N PHE A 236 7.91 7.22 -20.27
CA PHE A 236 7.30 6.00 -19.76
C PHE A 236 7.02 6.10 -18.24
N CYS A 237 8.00 6.56 -17.46
CA CYS A 237 7.83 6.77 -16.02
C CYS A 237 6.73 7.79 -15.72
N TYR A 238 6.63 8.88 -16.51
CA TYR A 238 5.60 9.90 -16.36
C TYR A 238 4.19 9.32 -16.60
N LEU A 239 4.00 8.56 -17.69
CA LEU A 239 2.72 7.92 -18.00
C LEU A 239 2.35 6.89 -16.95
N LEU A 240 3.30 6.03 -16.55
CA LEU A 240 3.07 5.02 -15.53
C LEU A 240 2.69 5.67 -14.19
N MET A 241 3.42 6.71 -13.78
CA MET A 241 3.13 7.47 -12.57
C MET A 241 1.73 8.12 -12.63
N SER A 242 1.32 8.66 -13.77
CA SER A 242 -0.01 9.27 -13.95
C SER A 242 -1.13 8.24 -13.79
N VAL A 243 -1.02 7.10 -14.46
CA VAL A 243 -2.04 6.04 -14.40
C VAL A 243 -2.11 5.44 -12.99
N THR A 244 -0.96 5.15 -12.38
CA THR A 244 -0.92 4.50 -11.06
C THR A 244 -1.35 5.45 -9.93
N THR A 245 -1.01 6.75 -10.01
CA THR A 245 -1.50 7.75 -9.04
C THR A 245 -3.01 7.91 -9.14
N PHE A 246 -3.55 8.01 -10.34
CA PHE A 246 -4.99 8.08 -10.55
C PHE A 246 -5.70 6.83 -10.01
N SER A 247 -5.22 5.63 -10.36
CA SER A 247 -5.79 4.36 -9.88
C SER A 247 -5.72 4.28 -8.35
N PHE A 248 -4.60 4.69 -7.73
CA PHE A 248 -4.45 4.70 -6.29
C PHE A 248 -5.48 5.59 -5.59
N ILE A 249 -5.75 6.80 -6.13
CA ILE A 249 -6.74 7.72 -5.56
C ILE A 249 -8.16 7.14 -5.68
N VAL A 250 -8.49 6.52 -6.81
CA VAL A 250 -9.83 5.97 -7.04
C VAL A 250 -10.09 4.73 -6.20
N MET A 251 -9.08 3.87 -5.98
CA MET A 251 -9.25 2.60 -5.28
C MET A 251 -9.37 2.73 -3.76
N TRP A 252 -8.87 3.82 -3.16
CA TRP A 252 -8.84 3.97 -1.70
C TRP A 252 -9.12 5.40 -1.26
N GLU A 253 -10.10 5.57 -0.41
CA GLU A 253 -10.55 6.89 0.05
C GLU A 253 -9.48 7.66 0.84
N HIS A 254 -8.59 6.97 1.56
CA HIS A 254 -7.52 7.58 2.36
C HIS A 254 -6.22 7.81 1.59
N SER A 255 -6.17 7.50 0.30
CA SER A 255 -5.00 7.65 -0.58
C SER A 255 -4.40 9.05 -0.58
N HIS A 256 -5.24 10.09 -0.49
CA HIS A 256 -4.79 11.48 -0.50
C HIS A 256 -3.95 11.87 0.72
N TYR A 257 -4.10 11.21 1.88
CA TYR A 257 -3.23 11.40 3.04
C TYR A 257 -1.84 10.78 2.81
N VAL A 258 -1.78 9.61 2.20
CA VAL A 258 -0.52 8.94 1.84
C VAL A 258 0.25 9.77 0.82
N LEU A 259 -0.45 10.27 -0.22
CA LEU A 259 0.13 11.17 -1.22
C LEU A 259 0.53 12.53 -0.63
N PHE A 260 -0.15 13.02 0.41
CA PHE A 260 0.26 14.22 1.14
C PHE A 260 1.62 14.02 1.82
N VAL A 261 1.82 12.92 2.53
CA VAL A 261 3.12 12.59 3.16
C VAL A 261 4.22 12.48 2.11
N GLN A 262 3.92 11.84 0.98
CA GLN A 262 4.83 11.78 -0.17
C GLN A 262 5.10 13.17 -0.76
N GLY A 263 4.07 14.01 -0.86
CA GLY A 263 4.18 15.39 -1.32
C GLY A 263 5.08 16.24 -0.41
N VAL A 264 5.02 16.03 0.91
CA VAL A 264 5.94 16.69 1.87
C VAL A 264 7.38 16.25 1.62
N ALA A 265 7.63 14.97 1.36
CA ALA A 265 8.97 14.50 1.00
C ALA A 265 9.51 15.19 -0.27
N LEU A 266 8.67 15.32 -1.30
CA LEU A 266 9.01 16.00 -2.55
C LEU A 266 9.21 17.51 -2.36
N LEU A 267 8.41 18.15 -1.51
CA LEU A 267 8.59 19.55 -1.16
C LEU A 267 9.93 19.79 -0.47
N LEU A 268 10.34 18.92 0.47
CA LEU A 268 11.65 19.00 1.12
C LEU A 268 12.79 18.86 0.11
N LEU A 269 12.67 17.94 -0.86
CA LEU A 269 13.65 17.81 -1.95
C LEU A 269 13.75 19.07 -2.79
N ASP A 270 12.63 19.72 -3.05
CA ASP A 270 12.56 20.97 -3.82
C ASP A 270 13.14 22.15 -3.04
N CYS A 271 12.84 22.27 -1.75
CA CYS A 271 13.35 23.33 -0.86
C CYS A 271 14.88 23.31 -0.76
N PHE A 272 15.52 22.14 -0.82
CA PHE A 272 16.98 22.00 -0.79
C PHE A 272 17.61 21.98 -2.20
N ASP A 273 16.84 22.27 -3.24
CA ASP A 273 17.27 22.27 -4.65
C ASP A 273 17.97 20.97 -5.08
N LEU A 274 17.46 19.83 -4.56
CA LEU A 274 18.00 18.50 -4.83
C LEU A 274 17.42 17.87 -6.11
N VAL A 275 16.29 18.40 -6.58
CA VAL A 275 15.59 17.95 -7.80
C VAL A 275 15.45 19.11 -8.78
N PRO A 276 15.65 18.91 -10.09
CA PRO A 276 15.40 19.94 -11.08
C PRO A 276 13.96 20.45 -11.02
N PRO A 277 13.72 21.77 -11.03
CA PRO A 277 12.38 22.36 -10.86
C PRO A 277 11.36 21.93 -11.90
N ARG A 278 11.82 21.55 -13.12
CA ARG A 278 10.95 21.00 -14.18
C ARG A 278 10.35 19.65 -13.76
N LYS A 279 11.16 18.77 -13.16
CA LYS A 279 10.70 17.45 -12.71
C LYS A 279 9.67 17.57 -11.58
N THR A 280 9.92 18.44 -10.60
CA THR A 280 8.97 18.68 -9.50
C THR A 280 7.66 19.26 -10.05
N ALA A 281 7.71 20.17 -11.01
CA ALA A 281 6.50 20.71 -11.65
C ALA A 281 5.71 19.63 -12.39
N ASP A 282 6.37 18.69 -13.07
CA ASP A 282 5.71 17.60 -13.78
C ASP A 282 5.04 16.61 -12.79
N ILE A 283 5.68 16.30 -11.66
CA ILE A 283 5.08 15.49 -10.59
C ILE A 283 3.85 16.18 -10.01
N HIS A 284 3.92 17.50 -9.74
CA HIS A 284 2.76 18.26 -9.25
C HIS A 284 1.60 18.27 -10.26
N LYS A 285 1.88 18.36 -11.56
CA LYS A 285 0.85 18.23 -12.62
C LYS A 285 0.17 16.86 -12.57
N VAL A 286 0.94 15.79 -12.40
CA VAL A 286 0.38 14.43 -12.26
C VAL A 286 -0.56 14.34 -11.07
N TYR A 287 -0.15 14.85 -9.91
CA TYR A 287 -1.00 14.80 -8.72
C TYR A 287 -2.27 15.62 -8.89
N LEU A 288 -2.15 16.84 -9.40
CA LEU A 288 -3.29 17.73 -9.60
C LEU A 288 -4.27 17.16 -10.64
N SER A 289 -3.77 16.70 -11.79
CA SER A 289 -4.62 16.10 -12.82
C SER A 289 -5.32 14.82 -12.34
N SER A 290 -4.61 13.97 -11.58
CA SER A 290 -5.18 12.76 -10.99
C SER A 290 -6.25 13.05 -9.95
N LEU A 291 -6.05 14.06 -9.09
CA LEU A 291 -7.04 14.51 -8.11
C LEU A 291 -8.29 15.08 -8.78
N LEU A 292 -8.13 15.94 -9.80
CA LEU A 292 -9.26 16.53 -10.52
C LEU A 292 -10.06 15.47 -11.26
N LEU A 293 -9.39 14.52 -11.92
CA LEU A 293 -10.07 13.44 -12.62
C LEU A 293 -10.80 12.51 -11.63
N ALA A 294 -10.16 12.18 -10.50
CA ALA A 294 -10.79 11.38 -9.44
C ALA A 294 -11.99 12.11 -8.81
N TYR A 295 -11.91 13.43 -8.61
CA TYR A 295 -13.01 14.24 -8.12
C TYR A 295 -14.24 14.14 -9.01
N VAL A 296 -14.06 14.25 -10.33
CA VAL A 296 -15.16 14.11 -11.30
C VAL A 296 -15.74 12.69 -11.26
N LEU A 297 -14.88 11.66 -11.19
CA LEU A 297 -15.31 10.27 -11.21
C LEU A 297 -16.02 9.86 -9.91
N GLN A 298 -15.62 10.40 -8.75
CA GLN A 298 -16.15 10.06 -7.43
C GLN A 298 -17.34 10.96 -7.01
N TYR A 299 -18.23 11.26 -7.92
CA TYR A 299 -19.46 12.04 -7.66
C TYR A 299 -19.20 13.40 -6.99
N GLN A 300 -18.10 14.07 -7.35
CA GLN A 300 -17.73 15.39 -6.81
C GLN A 300 -17.58 15.40 -5.28
N ARG A 301 -17.01 14.35 -4.73
CA ARG A 301 -16.83 14.16 -3.29
C ARG A 301 -16.09 15.34 -2.65
N PRO A 302 -16.70 16.07 -1.67
CA PRO A 302 -16.13 17.30 -1.12
C PRO A 302 -14.82 17.05 -0.34
N SER A 303 -14.62 15.84 0.19
CA SER A 303 -13.39 15.47 0.90
C SER A 303 -12.12 15.57 0.04
N LEU A 304 -12.24 15.38 -1.28
CA LEU A 304 -11.09 15.52 -2.21
C LEU A 304 -10.71 16.98 -2.46
N LEU A 305 -11.66 17.92 -2.39
CA LEU A 305 -11.37 19.36 -2.51
C LEU A 305 -10.80 19.95 -1.22
N SER A 306 -11.19 19.42 -0.07
CA SER A 306 -10.67 19.85 1.23
C SER A 306 -9.44 19.05 1.69
N CYS A 307 -8.86 18.21 0.82
CA CYS A 307 -7.74 17.36 1.19
C CYS A 307 -6.44 18.17 1.40
N PRO A 308 -5.60 17.76 2.36
CA PRO A 308 -4.35 18.47 2.66
C PRO A 308 -3.35 18.41 1.49
N LEU A 309 -3.45 17.39 0.62
CA LEU A 309 -2.62 17.28 -0.57
C LEU A 309 -2.88 18.43 -1.54
N LEU A 310 -4.15 18.78 -1.81
CA LEU A 310 -4.49 19.88 -2.71
C LEU A 310 -3.98 21.22 -2.18
N SER A 311 -4.11 21.47 -0.88
CA SER A 311 -3.58 22.69 -0.25
C SER A 311 -2.06 22.78 -0.35
N LEU A 312 -1.34 21.67 -0.16
CA LEU A 312 0.10 21.59 -0.34
C LEU A 312 0.52 21.88 -1.78
N LEU A 313 -0.17 21.30 -2.78
CA LEU A 313 0.11 21.54 -4.19
C LEU A 313 -0.12 23.00 -4.59
N ILE A 314 -1.23 23.60 -4.15
CA ILE A 314 -1.53 25.01 -4.42
C ILE A 314 -0.47 25.91 -3.76
N ALA A 315 -0.13 25.67 -2.49
CA ALA A 315 0.91 26.42 -1.79
C ALA A 315 2.28 26.33 -2.48
N SER A 316 2.67 25.13 -2.91
CA SER A 316 3.91 24.90 -3.65
C SER A 316 3.93 25.62 -5.02
N LEU A 317 2.81 25.61 -5.75
CA LEU A 317 2.68 26.34 -7.01
C LEU A 317 2.72 27.86 -6.80
N LEU A 318 1.99 28.38 -5.81
CA LEU A 318 2.00 29.80 -5.48
C LEU A 318 3.39 30.29 -5.07
N ALA A 319 4.09 29.53 -4.23
CA ALA A 319 5.46 29.85 -3.81
C ALA A 319 6.42 29.98 -5.02
N ARG A 320 6.24 29.16 -6.04
CA ARG A 320 7.05 29.22 -7.27
C ARG A 320 6.74 30.41 -8.18
N TYR A 321 5.44 30.74 -8.35
CA TYR A 321 5.02 31.78 -9.29
C TYR A 321 5.10 33.19 -8.70
N LEU A 322 4.91 33.36 -7.39
CA LEU A 322 4.86 34.67 -6.75
C LEU A 322 6.20 35.20 -6.25
N VAL A 323 7.30 34.39 -6.36
CA VAL A 323 8.65 34.77 -5.86
C VAL A 323 8.60 35.35 -4.45
N LEU A 324 7.54 35.09 -3.72
CA LEU A 324 7.37 35.54 -2.35
C LEU A 324 8.12 34.57 -1.44
N SER A 325 9.19 35.09 -0.83
CA SER A 325 9.84 34.51 0.34
C SER A 325 8.85 34.49 1.53
N VAL A 326 7.78 33.71 1.41
CA VAL A 326 6.87 33.46 2.52
C VAL A 326 7.34 32.20 3.22
N PHE A 327 8.27 32.39 4.14
CA PHE A 327 8.52 31.48 5.22
C PHE A 327 7.20 31.21 5.96
N PHE A 328 6.77 29.94 5.92
CA PHE A 328 5.93 29.28 6.90
C PHE A 328 4.80 30.10 7.56
N SER A 329 3.75 30.39 6.85
CA SER A 329 2.50 30.74 7.47
C SER A 329 1.23 29.96 7.02
N PRO A 330 1.32 28.77 6.41
CA PRO A 330 0.08 28.04 6.12
C PRO A 330 -0.24 26.91 7.10
N LEU A 331 0.59 26.65 8.11
CA LEU A 331 0.28 25.56 9.06
C LEU A 331 -0.75 25.94 10.12
N SER A 332 -1.07 27.23 10.27
CA SER A 332 -1.99 27.69 11.31
C SER A 332 -3.41 27.99 10.84
N SER A 333 -3.68 28.09 9.54
CA SER A 333 -5.03 28.42 9.06
C SER A 333 -5.75 27.30 8.29
N THR A 334 -5.09 26.20 8.00
CA THR A 334 -5.73 24.93 7.61
C THR A 334 -5.79 23.95 8.78
N ALA A 335 -5.99 24.41 9.99
CA ALA A 335 -6.81 23.68 10.92
C ALA A 335 -8.13 23.53 10.17
N CYS A 336 -8.27 22.39 9.46
CA CYS A 336 -9.53 21.99 8.89
C CYS A 336 -10.58 22.27 9.95
N SER A 337 -11.43 23.26 9.68
CA SER A 337 -12.66 23.39 10.42
C SER A 337 -13.50 22.16 10.12
N PHE A 338 -13.11 21.04 10.67
CA PHE A 338 -14.00 19.94 10.94
C PHE A 338 -14.89 20.42 12.06
N SER A 339 -15.85 21.27 11.71
CA SER A 339 -16.95 21.63 12.58
C SER A 339 -17.91 20.45 12.67
N TYR A 340 -17.46 19.37 13.32
CA TYR A 340 -18.33 18.25 13.67
C TYR A 340 -18.51 18.25 15.18
N GLY A 341 -19.74 18.40 15.60
CA GLY A 341 -20.13 18.54 17.01
C GLY A 341 -19.92 17.33 17.92
N ASN A 342 -19.26 16.25 17.47
CA ASN A 342 -19.02 15.02 18.25
C ASN A 342 -17.56 14.56 18.15
N TRP A 343 -16.63 15.45 18.44
CA TRP A 343 -15.19 15.19 18.39
C TRP A 343 -14.70 14.14 19.40
N GLU A 344 -15.46 13.86 20.45
CA GLU A 344 -15.05 12.90 21.48
C GLU A 344 -15.31 11.45 21.07
N PHE A 345 -16.36 11.19 20.28
CA PHE A 345 -16.73 9.83 19.91
C PHE A 345 -15.81 9.23 18.83
N ILE A 346 -15.52 9.97 17.76
CA ILE A 346 -14.69 9.47 16.65
C ILE A 346 -13.29 9.09 17.12
N PRO A 347 -12.55 9.91 17.90
CA PRO A 347 -11.26 9.50 18.46
C PRO A 347 -11.37 8.27 19.36
N ASN A 348 -12.38 8.18 20.21
CA ASN A 348 -12.56 7.05 21.09
C ASN A 348 -12.86 5.75 20.32
N LEU A 349 -13.68 5.82 19.27
CA LEU A 349 -13.95 4.68 18.39
C LEU A 349 -12.70 4.25 17.63
N LEU A 350 -11.94 5.20 17.07
CA LEU A 350 -10.69 4.94 16.36
C LEU A 350 -9.60 4.40 17.29
N LEU A 351 -9.50 4.89 18.53
CA LEU A 351 -8.56 4.37 19.52
C LEU A 351 -8.86 2.93 19.93
N CYS A 352 -10.09 2.46 19.77
CA CYS A 352 -10.46 1.06 19.98
C CYS A 352 -10.02 0.15 18.81
N GLU A 353 -9.73 0.69 17.65
CA GLU A 353 -9.19 -0.08 16.53
C GLU A 353 -7.68 -0.29 16.71
N GLU A 354 -7.22 -1.53 16.56
CA GLU A 354 -5.79 -1.89 16.68
C GLU A 354 -4.88 -1.07 15.76
N GLY A 355 -5.40 -0.61 14.63
CA GLY A 355 -4.67 0.21 13.66
C GLY A 355 -4.17 1.56 14.19
N PHE A 356 -4.84 2.13 15.19
CA PHE A 356 -4.51 3.42 15.79
C PHE A 356 -3.68 3.32 17.08
N GLN A 357 -3.40 2.10 17.53
CA GLN A 357 -2.49 1.87 18.66
C GLN A 357 -1.04 1.95 18.20
N SER A 358 -0.13 2.22 19.15
CA SER A 358 1.31 2.14 18.87
C SER A 358 1.72 0.68 18.63
N PRO A 359 2.66 0.42 17.72
CA PRO A 359 3.12 -0.94 17.45
C PRO A 359 3.77 -1.57 18.69
N GLY A 360 3.46 -2.85 18.91
CA GLY A 360 4.02 -3.63 20.02
C GLY A 360 5.52 -3.89 19.85
N GLN A 361 6.18 -4.27 20.95
CA GLN A 361 7.62 -4.61 20.94
C GLN A 361 7.93 -5.78 20.01
N ASP A 362 7.01 -6.71 19.83
CA ASP A 362 7.13 -7.87 18.95
C ASP A 362 7.39 -7.49 17.48
N PHE A 363 6.83 -6.37 17.04
CA PHE A 363 7.06 -5.84 15.68
C PHE A 363 8.54 -5.53 15.45
N PHE A 364 9.17 -4.79 16.37
CA PHE A 364 10.59 -4.44 16.25
C PHE A 364 11.49 -5.66 16.44
N LEU A 365 11.08 -6.60 17.29
CA LEU A 365 11.82 -7.83 17.51
C LEU A 365 11.87 -8.68 16.23
N ARG A 366 10.74 -8.88 15.54
CA ARG A 366 10.70 -9.60 14.26
C ARG A 366 11.59 -8.97 13.20
N LEU A 367 11.52 -7.64 13.01
CA LEU A 367 12.38 -6.93 12.06
C LEU A 367 13.87 -7.04 12.40
N THR A 368 14.20 -7.08 13.70
CA THR A 368 15.58 -7.25 14.17
C THR A 368 16.07 -8.68 13.94
N GLN A 369 15.26 -9.68 14.23
CA GLN A 369 15.58 -11.10 13.98
C GLN A 369 15.79 -11.36 12.49
N ALA A 370 14.97 -10.78 11.62
CA ALA A 370 15.15 -10.84 10.17
C ALA A 370 16.34 -10.01 9.67
N SER A 371 17.11 -9.38 10.56
CA SER A 371 18.25 -8.50 10.25
C SER A 371 17.92 -7.26 9.43
N VAL A 372 16.65 -6.95 9.20
CA VAL A 372 16.23 -5.77 8.42
C VAL A 372 16.52 -4.49 9.18
N LEU A 373 16.09 -4.39 10.43
CA LEU A 373 16.18 -3.17 11.22
C LEU A 373 17.62 -2.72 11.50
N PRO A 374 18.58 -3.60 11.87
CA PRO A 374 19.97 -3.21 12.09
C PRO A 374 20.63 -2.66 10.82
N PHE A 375 20.45 -3.34 9.69
CA PHE A 375 20.98 -2.87 8.41
C PHE A 375 20.28 -1.60 7.93
N TYR A 376 18.97 -1.45 8.14
CA TYR A 376 18.24 -0.23 7.84
C TYR A 376 18.83 0.97 8.55
N VAL A 377 19.05 0.88 9.86
CA VAL A 377 19.63 1.98 10.66
C VAL A 377 21.01 2.35 10.14
N LEU A 378 21.86 1.37 9.83
CA LEU A 378 23.19 1.61 9.27
C LEU A 378 23.10 2.35 7.92
N VAL A 379 22.30 1.85 6.98
CA VAL A 379 22.12 2.45 5.65
C VAL A 379 21.54 3.86 5.76
N LEU A 380 20.53 4.03 6.62
CA LEU A 380 19.91 5.33 6.87
C LEU A 380 20.91 6.35 7.38
N LEU A 381 21.72 6.01 8.37
CA LEU A 381 22.74 6.90 8.93
C LEU A 381 23.77 7.32 7.86
N VAL A 382 24.26 6.37 7.06
CA VAL A 382 25.20 6.68 5.97
C VAL A 382 24.58 7.63 4.95
N CYS A 383 23.35 7.36 4.53
CA CYS A 383 22.63 8.20 3.57
C CYS A 383 22.32 9.59 4.15
N LEU A 384 21.89 9.69 5.41
CA LEU A 384 21.62 10.96 6.08
C LEU A 384 22.88 11.83 6.19
N ILE A 385 23.99 11.27 6.67
CA ILE A 385 25.25 12.02 6.79
C ILE A 385 25.71 12.50 5.40
N SER A 386 25.64 11.63 4.38
CA SER A 386 25.98 12.00 3.00
C SER A 386 25.09 13.11 2.45
N THR A 387 23.78 13.04 2.71
CA THR A 387 22.81 14.06 2.29
C THR A 387 23.06 15.39 3.00
N MET A 388 23.29 15.36 4.32
CA MET A 388 23.60 16.56 5.11
C MET A 388 24.91 17.24 4.65
N GLN A 389 25.92 16.45 4.31
CA GLN A 389 27.15 16.99 3.72
C GLN A 389 26.90 17.68 2.37
N THR A 390 26.01 17.11 1.54
CA THR A 390 25.64 17.71 0.25
C THR A 390 24.87 19.01 0.45
N ILE A 391 23.87 19.03 1.34
CA ILE A 391 23.10 20.22 1.68
C ILE A 391 24.02 21.32 2.24
N TYR A 392 24.90 20.98 3.19
CA TYR A 392 25.85 21.93 3.78
C TYR A 392 26.74 22.59 2.72
N ARG A 393 27.32 21.81 1.79
CA ARG A 393 28.14 22.33 0.69
C ARG A 393 27.37 23.28 -0.23
N ARG A 394 26.09 22.93 -0.54
CA ARG A 394 25.23 23.79 -1.36
C ARG A 394 24.92 25.12 -0.67
N LEU A 395 24.60 25.09 0.63
CA LEU A 395 24.33 26.29 1.42
C LEU A 395 25.59 27.15 1.64
N SER A 396 26.77 26.54 1.76
CA SER A 396 28.04 27.25 1.93
C SER A 396 28.56 27.92 0.65
N GLY A 397 27.79 27.85 -0.46
CA GLY A 397 28.14 28.55 -1.70
C GLY A 397 29.40 28.02 -2.42
N GLU A 398 29.91 26.87 -2.02
CA GLU A 398 30.94 26.15 -2.76
C GLU A 398 30.35 25.62 -4.09
N ARG A 399 30.09 26.57 -5.04
CA ARG A 399 29.80 26.19 -6.42
C ARG A 399 31.02 25.43 -6.93
N LEU A 400 30.82 24.18 -7.28
CA LEU A 400 31.81 23.35 -7.97
C LEU A 400 32.29 24.07 -9.24
N LYS A 401 33.40 24.87 -9.09
CA LYS A 401 34.25 25.28 -10.21
C LYS A 401 35.07 24.05 -10.61
N GLY A 402 34.62 23.37 -11.62
CA GLY A 402 35.43 22.30 -12.20
C GLY A 402 34.52 21.16 -12.67
N SER A 403 34.74 20.80 -13.91
CA SER A 403 34.17 19.64 -14.58
C SER A 403 34.10 18.44 -13.61
N VAL A 404 32.91 18.13 -13.13
CA VAL A 404 32.68 16.93 -12.35
C VAL A 404 32.86 15.76 -13.29
N ARG A 405 34.01 15.08 -13.21
CA ARG A 405 34.14 13.73 -13.72
C ARG A 405 33.05 12.89 -13.07
N MET A 406 32.29 12.20 -13.89
CA MET A 406 31.17 11.31 -13.56
C MET A 406 31.58 10.14 -12.63
N GLU A 407 32.82 10.12 -12.12
CA GLU A 407 33.42 9.07 -11.28
C GLU A 407 33.20 9.25 -9.78
N ASP A 408 32.69 10.39 -9.32
CA ASP A 408 32.42 10.66 -7.91
C ASP A 408 30.93 10.57 -7.59
N GLY A 409 30.30 9.42 -7.86
CA GLY A 409 28.94 9.11 -7.46
C GLY A 409 28.75 9.28 -5.95
N ARG A 410 28.35 10.46 -5.51
CA ARG A 410 28.04 10.73 -4.11
C ARG A 410 26.56 10.38 -3.89
N ILE A 411 26.29 9.42 -3.05
CA ILE A 411 24.94 8.99 -2.69
C ILE A 411 24.05 10.18 -2.30
N GLY A 412 24.61 11.16 -1.57
CA GLY A 412 23.89 12.37 -1.17
C GLY A 412 23.53 13.36 -2.30
N GLU A 413 23.91 13.09 -3.55
CA GLU A 413 23.55 13.88 -4.73
C GLU A 413 22.45 13.21 -5.57
N ARG A 414 22.08 11.96 -5.25
CA ARG A 414 21.10 11.16 -5.97
C ARG A 414 19.68 11.45 -5.45
N PRO A 415 18.83 12.14 -6.22
CA PRO A 415 17.52 12.57 -5.74
C PRO A 415 16.59 11.40 -5.41
N GLU A 416 16.69 10.27 -6.13
CA GLU A 416 15.91 9.07 -5.86
C GLU A 416 16.26 8.45 -4.51
N VAL A 417 17.54 8.43 -4.12
CA VAL A 417 17.96 7.89 -2.83
C VAL A 417 17.49 8.79 -1.69
N ILE A 418 17.67 10.11 -1.84
CA ILE A 418 17.22 11.07 -0.82
C ILE A 418 15.71 11.03 -0.66
N TYR A 419 14.97 10.86 -1.77
CA TYR A 419 13.52 10.63 -1.71
C TYR A 419 13.18 9.44 -0.81
N HIS A 420 13.84 8.29 -0.99
CA HIS A 420 13.60 7.11 -0.16
C HIS A 420 14.03 7.28 1.30
N VAL A 421 15.08 8.06 1.58
CA VAL A 421 15.44 8.45 2.94
C VAL A 421 14.29 9.23 3.60
N LEU A 422 13.76 10.25 2.93
CA LEU A 422 12.66 11.06 3.45
C LEU A 422 11.37 10.24 3.55
N HIS A 423 11.07 9.41 2.55
CA HIS A 423 9.93 8.51 2.55
C HIS A 423 9.96 7.58 3.77
N THR A 424 11.06 6.86 3.98
CA THR A 424 11.18 5.92 5.11
C THR A 424 11.19 6.63 6.47
N LEU A 425 11.69 7.86 6.57
CA LEU A 425 11.65 8.64 7.80
C LEU A 425 10.23 9.13 8.12
N LEU A 426 9.52 9.71 7.14
CA LEU A 426 8.19 10.26 7.37
C LEU A 426 7.16 9.14 7.65
N PHE A 427 7.15 8.09 6.84
CA PHE A 427 6.29 6.94 7.11
C PHE A 427 6.73 6.16 8.34
N GLY A 428 8.03 6.18 8.68
CA GLY A 428 8.54 5.61 9.92
C GLY A 428 8.02 6.32 11.15
N ALA A 429 8.02 7.66 11.14
CA ALA A 429 7.44 8.45 12.23
C ALA A 429 5.95 8.11 12.43
N LEU A 430 5.19 7.96 11.34
CA LEU A 430 3.80 7.54 11.40
C LEU A 430 3.66 6.09 11.91
N ALA A 431 4.53 5.17 11.47
CA ALA A 431 4.49 3.78 11.89
C ALA A 431 4.83 3.59 13.39
N MET A 432 5.61 4.51 13.99
CA MET A 432 5.85 4.53 15.44
C MET A 432 4.63 5.00 16.23
N MET A 433 3.78 5.83 15.62
CA MET A 433 2.57 6.33 16.26
C MET A 433 1.37 5.39 16.05
N PHE A 434 1.24 4.80 14.85
CA PHE A 434 0.05 4.07 14.41
C PHE A 434 0.42 2.71 13.82
N GLN A 435 -0.02 1.63 14.46
CA GLN A 435 0.24 0.26 13.98
C GLN A 435 -0.29 0.02 12.55
N GLY A 436 -1.39 0.66 12.17
CA GLY A 436 -1.97 0.54 10.83
C GLY A 436 -1.06 1.05 9.70
N THR A 437 -0.14 1.98 9.99
CA THR A 437 0.77 2.55 8.98
C THR A 437 2.07 1.74 8.80
N LYS A 438 2.29 0.69 9.59
CA LYS A 438 3.44 -0.22 9.42
C LYS A 438 3.50 -0.85 8.03
N TYR A 439 2.34 -1.11 7.42
CA TYR A 439 2.23 -1.68 6.06
C TYR A 439 2.62 -0.70 4.94
N LEU A 440 2.67 0.60 5.24
CA LEU A 440 3.20 1.64 4.35
C LEU A 440 4.71 1.86 4.54
N TRP A 441 5.25 1.47 5.68
CA TRP A 441 6.65 1.68 6.03
C TRP A 441 7.53 0.45 5.77
N THR A 442 7.16 -0.71 6.31
CA THR A 442 8.01 -1.91 6.33
C THR A 442 8.44 -2.39 4.93
N PRO A 443 7.58 -2.43 3.89
CA PRO A 443 7.99 -2.85 2.55
C PRO A 443 9.08 -1.96 1.95
N TYR A 444 8.98 -0.64 2.19
CA TYR A 444 9.97 0.31 1.68
C TYR A 444 11.26 0.32 2.50
N VAL A 445 11.19 -0.01 3.79
CA VAL A 445 12.38 -0.30 4.61
C VAL A 445 13.12 -1.52 4.05
N CYS A 446 12.43 -2.61 3.71
CA CYS A 446 13.03 -3.77 3.08
C CYS A 446 13.73 -3.40 1.75
N ALA A 447 13.05 -2.62 0.90
CA ALA A 447 13.60 -2.18 -0.39
C ALA A 447 14.81 -1.25 -0.23
N PHE A 448 14.73 -0.29 0.68
CA PHE A 448 15.81 0.67 0.96
C PHE A 448 17.03 0.00 1.62
N THR A 449 16.80 -0.94 2.52
CA THR A 449 17.88 -1.72 3.16
C THR A 449 18.59 -2.60 2.14
N ALA A 450 17.83 -3.28 1.28
CA ALA A 450 18.39 -4.11 0.21
C ALA A 450 19.23 -3.28 -0.78
N PHE A 451 18.74 -2.08 -1.15
CA PHE A 451 19.52 -1.12 -1.92
C PHE A 451 20.87 -0.85 -1.24
N GLY A 452 20.86 -0.49 0.04
CA GLY A 452 22.08 -0.10 0.74
C GLY A 452 23.09 -1.23 0.85
N VAL A 453 22.65 -2.44 1.19
CA VAL A 453 23.53 -3.61 1.33
C VAL A 453 24.13 -4.03 -0.02
N CYS A 454 23.37 -3.95 -1.11
CA CYS A 454 23.81 -4.36 -2.45
C CYS A 454 24.54 -3.26 -3.23
N SER A 455 24.52 -2.00 -2.77
CA SER A 455 25.11 -0.86 -3.50
C SER A 455 26.60 -0.74 -3.23
N PRO A 456 27.49 -0.88 -4.23
CA PRO A 456 28.91 -0.65 -4.06
C PRO A 456 29.24 0.81 -3.73
N GLU A 457 28.40 1.76 -4.16
CA GLU A 457 28.58 3.19 -3.90
C GLU A 457 28.48 3.52 -2.40
N LEU A 458 27.56 2.86 -1.69
CA LEU A 458 27.39 3.03 -0.25
C LEU A 458 28.64 2.52 0.49
N TRP A 459 29.14 1.34 0.13
CA TRP A 459 30.35 0.79 0.70
C TRP A 459 31.58 1.68 0.43
N MET A 460 31.71 2.22 -0.77
CA MET A 460 32.77 3.18 -1.09
C MET A 460 32.69 4.45 -0.23
N THR A 461 31.49 4.95 0.03
CA THR A 461 31.29 6.12 0.89
C THR A 461 31.76 5.84 2.31
N VAL A 462 31.41 4.69 2.86
CA VAL A 462 31.86 4.23 4.19
C VAL A 462 33.38 4.12 4.25
N PHE A 463 34.03 3.51 3.24
CA PHE A 463 35.49 3.35 3.21
C PHE A 463 36.22 4.66 3.06
N ARG A 464 35.69 5.64 2.34
CA ARG A 464 36.26 7.02 2.30
C ARG A 464 36.26 7.67 3.68
N TRP A 465 35.22 7.46 4.48
CA TRP A 465 35.17 8.01 5.84
C TRP A 465 36.14 7.34 6.79
N ILE A 466 36.32 6.02 6.67
CA ILE A 466 37.27 5.24 7.50
C ILE A 466 38.74 5.45 7.06
N ARG A 467 38.96 6.09 5.88
CA ARG A 467 40.30 6.35 5.32
C ARG A 467 41.16 5.07 5.18
N LEU A 468 40.58 3.98 4.73
CA LEU A 468 41.31 2.73 4.47
C LEU A 468 42.37 2.94 3.36
N ARG A 469 43.66 2.88 3.73
CA ARG A 469 44.77 3.07 2.82
C ARG A 469 45.41 1.77 2.29
N SER A 470 45.13 0.64 2.93
CA SER A 470 45.85 -0.63 2.67
C SER A 470 45.23 -1.49 1.57
N VAL A 471 43.97 -1.29 1.16
CA VAL A 471 43.29 -2.06 0.12
C VAL A 471 42.62 -1.09 -0.85
N HIS A 472 42.54 -1.48 -2.14
CA HIS A 472 41.88 -0.67 -3.14
C HIS A 472 40.36 -0.59 -2.82
N PRO A 473 39.82 0.58 -2.46
CA PRO A 473 38.46 0.71 -1.89
C PRO A 473 37.36 0.23 -2.82
N VAL A 474 37.57 0.37 -4.14
CA VAL A 474 36.60 -0.07 -5.15
C VAL A 474 36.46 -1.60 -5.19
N VAL A 475 37.60 -2.33 -5.12
CA VAL A 475 37.59 -3.79 -5.13
C VAL A 475 36.90 -4.32 -3.87
N LEU A 476 37.22 -3.75 -2.71
CA LEU A 476 36.59 -4.14 -1.45
C LEU A 476 35.09 -3.82 -1.44
N ALA A 477 34.66 -2.68 -1.98
CA ALA A 477 33.25 -2.34 -2.11
C ALA A 477 32.49 -3.32 -3.01
N LEU A 478 33.08 -3.73 -4.13
CA LEU A 478 32.50 -4.73 -5.02
C LEU A 478 32.39 -6.10 -4.34
N ILE A 479 33.43 -6.51 -3.61
CA ILE A 479 33.40 -7.79 -2.87
C ILE A 479 32.30 -7.77 -1.80
N LEU A 480 32.22 -6.70 -1.00
CA LEU A 480 31.22 -6.62 0.07
C LEU A 480 29.79 -6.46 -0.46
N SER A 481 29.58 -5.71 -1.55
CA SER A 481 28.27 -5.57 -2.17
C SER A 481 27.72 -6.88 -2.76
N THR A 482 28.56 -7.89 -2.95
CA THR A 482 28.17 -9.23 -3.37
C THR A 482 28.17 -10.23 -2.22
N ALA A 483 29.20 -10.22 -1.37
CA ALA A 483 29.37 -11.17 -0.28
C ALA A 483 28.32 -10.98 0.83
N VAL A 484 28.07 -9.72 1.25
CA VAL A 484 27.11 -9.46 2.35
C VAL A 484 25.69 -9.86 1.99
N PRO A 485 25.10 -9.48 0.81
CA PRO A 485 23.80 -9.98 0.42
C PRO A 485 23.73 -11.50 0.29
N THR A 486 24.80 -12.14 -0.17
CA THR A 486 24.86 -13.60 -0.29
C THR A 486 24.83 -14.27 1.08
N ILE A 487 25.61 -13.78 2.04
CA ILE A 487 25.61 -14.29 3.42
C ILE A 487 24.23 -14.10 4.07
N ILE A 488 23.64 -12.91 3.93
CA ILE A 488 22.30 -12.63 4.44
C ILE A 488 21.29 -13.58 3.79
N GLY A 489 21.29 -13.69 2.47
CA GLY A 489 20.39 -14.57 1.74
C GLY A 489 20.52 -16.04 2.16
N PHE A 490 21.74 -16.53 2.38
CA PHE A 490 21.97 -17.88 2.87
C PHE A 490 21.47 -18.06 4.31
N SER A 491 21.70 -17.10 5.20
CA SER A 491 21.17 -17.11 6.56
C SER A 491 19.64 -17.14 6.58
N LEU A 492 19.00 -16.28 5.78
CA LEU A 492 17.55 -16.24 5.63
C LEU A 492 17.00 -17.56 5.08
N TRP A 493 17.66 -18.13 4.06
CA TRP A 493 17.29 -19.43 3.52
C TRP A 493 17.35 -20.52 4.58
N ARG A 494 18.45 -20.60 5.31
CA ARG A 494 18.66 -21.64 6.34
C ARG A 494 17.64 -21.55 7.48
N GLU A 495 17.30 -20.34 7.91
CA GLU A 495 16.46 -20.12 9.09
C GLU A 495 14.97 -20.09 8.77
N TYR A 496 14.59 -19.34 7.72
CA TYR A 496 13.18 -19.05 7.43
C TYR A 496 12.55 -19.98 6.39
N PHE A 497 13.33 -20.53 5.46
CA PHE A 497 12.77 -21.41 4.44
C PHE A 497 12.08 -22.66 5.03
N PRO A 498 12.65 -23.35 6.05
CA PRO A 498 11.96 -24.45 6.69
C PRO A 498 10.65 -24.03 7.37
N ARG A 499 10.60 -22.82 7.96
CA ARG A 499 9.39 -22.27 8.58
C ARG A 499 8.30 -22.00 7.56
N VAL A 500 8.65 -21.35 6.45
CA VAL A 500 7.72 -21.12 5.34
C VAL A 500 7.20 -22.44 4.78
N LEU A 501 8.05 -23.46 4.70
CA LEU A 501 7.65 -24.78 4.23
C LEU A 501 6.70 -25.47 5.22
N SER A 502 6.98 -25.40 6.55
CA SER A 502 6.08 -25.93 7.57
C SER A 502 4.72 -25.22 7.57
N GLU A 503 4.70 -23.89 7.43
CA GLU A 503 3.44 -23.14 7.28
C GLU A 503 2.60 -23.61 6.08
N LEU A 504 3.24 -24.01 4.98
CA LEU A 504 2.54 -24.54 3.80
C LEU A 504 2.09 -26.00 3.97
N THR A 505 2.68 -26.76 4.88
CA THR A 505 2.34 -28.17 5.12
C THR A 505 1.34 -28.36 6.26
N GLU A 506 1.30 -27.46 7.21
CA GLU A 506 0.35 -27.50 8.33
C GLU A 506 -1.06 -27.13 7.86
N VAL A 507 -1.97 -28.09 7.96
CA VAL A 507 -3.39 -27.89 7.72
C VAL A 507 -4.05 -27.59 9.05
N GLN A 508 -4.68 -26.40 9.16
CA GLN A 508 -5.45 -26.02 10.33
C GLN A 508 -6.94 -26.14 10.04
N GLU A 509 -7.69 -26.66 10.98
CA GLU A 509 -9.16 -26.59 10.90
C GLU A 509 -9.62 -25.13 10.93
N PHE A 510 -10.76 -24.87 10.30
CA PHE A 510 -11.38 -23.55 10.34
C PHE A 510 -11.64 -23.12 11.77
N TYR A 511 -11.10 -21.99 12.17
CA TYR A 511 -10.93 -21.57 13.56
C TYR A 511 -12.16 -20.91 14.20
N ASP A 512 -13.23 -20.59 13.42
CA ASP A 512 -14.38 -19.82 13.90
C ASP A 512 -15.73 -20.56 13.70
N PRO A 513 -15.95 -21.68 14.36
CA PRO A 513 -17.20 -22.41 14.30
C PRO A 513 -18.37 -21.62 14.91
N ASP A 514 -18.11 -20.76 15.90
CA ASP A 514 -19.13 -19.98 16.61
C ASP A 514 -19.83 -18.98 15.66
N THR A 515 -19.06 -18.35 14.78
CA THR A 515 -19.62 -17.45 13.75
C THR A 515 -20.42 -18.22 12.71
N VAL A 516 -19.98 -19.41 12.30
CA VAL A 516 -20.75 -20.29 11.38
C VAL A 516 -22.10 -20.66 12.00
N GLU A 517 -22.10 -21.04 13.26
CA GLU A 517 -23.33 -21.40 14.00
C GLU A 517 -24.29 -20.21 14.06
N LEU A 518 -23.79 -19.03 14.42
CA LEU A 518 -24.57 -17.80 14.43
C LEU A 518 -25.19 -17.49 13.05
N MET A 519 -24.40 -17.55 11.96
CA MET A 519 -24.91 -17.27 10.62
C MET A 519 -25.96 -18.28 10.17
N ASN A 520 -25.79 -19.54 10.52
CA ASN A 520 -26.80 -20.60 10.26
C ASN A 520 -28.08 -20.36 11.06
N TRP A 521 -27.98 -19.98 12.32
CA TRP A 521 -29.13 -19.64 13.14
C TRP A 521 -29.90 -18.45 12.54
N ILE A 522 -29.19 -17.37 12.13
CA ILE A 522 -29.82 -16.22 11.48
C ILE A 522 -30.55 -16.65 10.21
N LYS A 523 -29.93 -17.45 9.34
CA LYS A 523 -30.57 -17.92 8.09
C LYS A 523 -31.82 -18.76 8.35
N SER A 524 -31.85 -19.59 9.37
CA SER A 524 -32.91 -20.58 9.61
C SER A 524 -34.00 -20.10 10.55
N GLN A 525 -33.71 -19.26 11.52
CA GLN A 525 -34.58 -18.91 12.62
C GLN A 525 -34.99 -17.43 12.69
N ALA A 526 -34.22 -16.53 12.04
CA ALA A 526 -34.54 -15.12 12.14
C ALA A 526 -35.81 -14.76 11.32
N PRO A 527 -36.72 -13.93 11.86
CA PRO A 527 -37.90 -13.45 11.16
C PRO A 527 -37.55 -12.65 9.89
N LEU A 528 -38.33 -12.73 8.83
CA LEU A 528 -38.10 -12.04 7.57
C LEU A 528 -37.95 -10.50 7.69
N ALA A 529 -38.59 -9.91 8.70
CA ALA A 529 -38.51 -8.47 8.97
C ALA A 529 -37.46 -8.09 9.99
N ALA A 530 -36.57 -9.02 10.40
CA ALA A 530 -35.54 -8.73 11.41
C ALA A 530 -34.49 -7.78 10.86
N VAL A 531 -34.06 -6.84 11.71
CA VAL A 531 -32.94 -5.92 11.46
C VAL A 531 -31.91 -6.15 12.54
N PHE A 532 -30.65 -6.38 12.14
CA PHE A 532 -29.59 -6.69 13.06
C PHE A 532 -28.81 -5.45 13.47
N ALA A 533 -28.54 -5.33 14.79
CA ALA A 533 -27.71 -4.32 15.39
C ALA A 533 -26.53 -4.99 16.13
N GLY A 534 -25.35 -4.40 16.04
CA GLY A 534 -24.15 -4.97 16.66
C GLY A 534 -22.89 -4.18 16.24
N SER A 535 -21.72 -4.76 16.47
CA SER A 535 -20.48 -4.12 16.00
C SER A 535 -20.48 -3.99 14.48
N PRO A 536 -20.02 -2.86 13.91
CA PRO A 536 -19.98 -2.66 12.47
C PRO A 536 -19.22 -3.76 11.72
N ALA A 537 -18.18 -4.31 12.32
CA ALA A 537 -17.42 -5.43 11.77
C ALA A 537 -18.26 -6.70 11.64
N LEU A 538 -18.97 -7.10 12.71
CA LEU A 538 -19.86 -8.26 12.69
C LEU A 538 -21.04 -8.07 11.74
N LEU A 539 -21.60 -6.86 11.68
CA LEU A 539 -22.73 -6.55 10.79
C LEU A 539 -22.35 -6.69 9.31
N GLY A 540 -21.11 -6.39 8.92
CA GLY A 540 -20.60 -6.67 7.58
C GLY A 540 -20.64 -8.16 7.24
N THR A 541 -20.23 -9.03 8.16
CA THR A 541 -20.29 -10.49 8.01
C THR A 541 -21.74 -11.00 7.99
N VAL A 542 -22.62 -10.49 8.87
CA VAL A 542 -24.05 -10.82 8.86
C VAL A 542 -24.67 -10.47 7.51
N LYS A 543 -24.40 -9.27 6.99
CA LYS A 543 -24.91 -8.85 5.68
C LYS A 543 -24.42 -9.75 4.56
N LEU A 544 -23.12 -10.08 4.54
CA LEU A 544 -22.52 -10.93 3.52
C LEU A 544 -23.12 -12.34 3.55
N CYS A 545 -23.08 -13.00 4.69
CA CYS A 545 -23.45 -14.40 4.81
C CYS A 545 -24.97 -14.62 4.74
N THR A 546 -25.77 -13.68 5.23
CA THR A 546 -27.21 -13.88 5.41
C THR A 546 -28.09 -13.01 4.51
N GLY A 547 -27.59 -11.86 4.06
CA GLY A 547 -28.35 -10.88 3.25
C GLY A 547 -29.33 -10.01 4.06
N TRP A 548 -29.48 -10.21 5.37
CA TRP A 548 -30.42 -9.46 6.21
C TRP A 548 -30.05 -7.98 6.33
N PRO A 549 -31.02 -7.07 6.50
CA PRO A 549 -30.76 -5.66 6.73
C PRO A 549 -30.10 -5.42 8.08
N VAL A 550 -29.21 -4.42 8.12
CA VAL A 550 -28.44 -4.02 9.31
C VAL A 550 -28.75 -2.59 9.70
N THR A 551 -28.47 -2.22 10.95
CA THR A 551 -28.72 -0.86 11.47
C THR A 551 -27.65 0.12 11.10
N SER A 552 -26.39 -0.33 11.02
CA SER A 552 -25.22 0.52 10.79
C SER A 552 -24.18 -0.21 9.94
N LEU A 553 -23.32 0.56 9.31
CA LEU A 553 -22.17 0.11 8.54
C LEU A 553 -20.92 0.83 9.06
N PRO A 554 -19.72 0.32 8.79
CA PRO A 554 -18.47 1.01 9.14
C PRO A 554 -18.24 2.22 8.20
N LEU A 555 -19.18 3.16 8.17
CA LEU A 555 -19.19 4.37 7.36
C LEU A 555 -19.12 5.58 8.29
N TYR A 556 -17.92 6.12 8.44
CA TYR A 556 -17.66 7.27 9.33
C TYR A 556 -17.95 8.63 8.68
N THR A 557 -18.29 8.65 7.40
CA THR A 557 -18.58 9.88 6.64
C THR A 557 -20.05 10.30 6.70
N ASP A 558 -20.97 9.38 7.02
CA ASP A 558 -22.41 9.66 7.15
C ASP A 558 -22.78 9.89 8.62
N LEU A 559 -23.17 11.13 8.95
CA LEU A 559 -23.51 11.54 10.32
C LEU A 559 -24.66 10.69 10.92
N ASN A 560 -25.66 10.33 10.13
CA ASN A 560 -26.79 9.56 10.62
C ASN A 560 -26.36 8.11 10.97
N LEU A 561 -25.53 7.51 10.11
CA LEU A 561 -24.98 6.18 10.35
C LEU A 561 -23.98 6.20 11.51
N LEU A 562 -23.21 7.28 11.64
CA LEU A 562 -22.29 7.48 12.75
C LEU A 562 -23.05 7.57 14.10
N GLN A 563 -24.13 8.36 14.18
CA GLN A 563 -24.95 8.46 15.38
C GLN A 563 -25.62 7.13 15.76
N ARG A 564 -26.07 6.33 14.75
CA ARG A 564 -26.59 4.99 14.99
C ARG A 564 -25.49 4.06 15.50
N SER A 565 -24.28 4.15 14.93
CA SER A 565 -23.12 3.38 15.38
C SER A 565 -22.70 3.80 16.79
N GLU A 566 -22.73 5.09 17.11
CA GLU A 566 -22.46 5.62 18.45
C GLU A 566 -23.41 5.01 19.49
N SER A 567 -24.71 5.03 19.20
CA SER A 567 -25.73 4.46 20.11
C SER A 567 -25.55 2.96 20.37
N VAL A 568 -25.00 2.22 19.40
CA VAL A 568 -24.75 0.77 19.51
C VAL A 568 -23.34 0.51 20.06
N SER A 569 -22.33 1.25 19.61
CA SER A 569 -20.91 1.03 19.95
C SER A 569 -20.55 1.51 21.35
N ALA A 570 -21.27 2.47 21.91
CA ALA A 570 -21.13 2.85 23.33
C ALA A 570 -21.24 1.64 24.26
N CYS A 571 -21.97 0.60 23.85
CA CYS A 571 -22.07 -0.67 24.56
C CYS A 571 -20.86 -1.62 24.33
N ILE A 572 -20.11 -1.46 23.24
CA ILE A 572 -19.12 -2.46 22.80
C ILE A 572 -17.69 -2.03 23.14
N CYS A 573 -17.36 -0.76 22.96
CA CYS A 573 -16.01 -0.25 23.22
C CYS A 573 -15.63 -0.23 24.71
N GLU A 574 -16.61 -0.12 25.58
CA GLU A 574 -16.43 -0.09 27.04
C GLU A 574 -16.16 -1.46 27.68
N MET A 575 -16.18 -2.52 26.92
CA MET A 575 -15.79 -3.85 27.42
C MET A 575 -14.30 -3.94 27.80
N TYR A 576 -13.47 -3.02 27.29
CA TYR A 576 -12.03 -2.96 27.59
C TYR A 576 -11.65 -1.90 28.63
N THR A 577 -12.49 -0.92 28.87
CA THR A 577 -12.31 0.05 29.97
C THR A 577 -13.41 -0.18 31.01
N PHE A 578 -13.02 -0.47 32.24
CA PHE A 578 -13.91 -0.66 33.41
C PHE A 578 -14.69 0.63 33.77
N SER A 579 -15.22 1.35 32.82
CA SER A 579 -16.00 2.54 33.02
C SER A 579 -17.51 2.27 32.98
N LYS A 580 -18.29 3.19 33.49
CA LYS A 580 -19.71 3.04 33.90
C LYS A 580 -20.70 2.39 32.93
N HIS A 581 -20.37 2.25 31.64
CA HIS A 581 -21.29 1.74 30.60
C HIS A 581 -21.06 0.26 30.22
N GLY A 582 -19.92 -0.34 30.57
CA GLY A 582 -19.68 -1.79 30.45
C GLY A 582 -20.63 -2.64 31.27
N ARG A 583 -21.34 -2.03 32.21
CA ARG A 583 -22.40 -2.66 32.97
C ARG A 583 -23.56 -3.18 32.13
N PHE A 584 -24.00 -2.44 31.11
CA PHE A 584 -25.20 -2.78 30.32
C PHE A 584 -25.09 -4.15 29.63
N CYS A 585 -24.03 -4.39 28.87
CA CYS A 585 -23.82 -5.69 28.21
C CYS A 585 -23.62 -6.83 29.22
N HIS A 586 -22.94 -6.56 30.35
CA HIS A 586 -22.78 -7.52 31.41
C HIS A 586 -24.12 -7.84 32.11
N GLU A 587 -24.90 -6.82 32.44
CA GLU A 587 -26.20 -6.97 33.11
C GLU A 587 -27.23 -7.71 32.23
N ILE A 588 -27.26 -7.42 30.92
CA ILE A 588 -28.08 -8.18 29.97
C ILE A 588 -27.61 -9.63 29.88
N LYS A 589 -26.30 -9.86 29.79
CA LYS A 589 -25.74 -11.22 29.73
C LYS A 589 -26.08 -12.05 30.97
N MET A 590 -26.08 -11.42 32.12
CA MET A 590 -26.40 -12.05 33.39
C MET A 590 -27.90 -12.09 33.72
N ASN A 591 -28.76 -11.64 32.79
CA ASN A 591 -30.22 -11.56 32.96
C ASN A 591 -30.66 -10.75 34.18
N TYR A 592 -30.01 -9.66 34.48
CA TYR A 592 -30.45 -8.78 35.60
C TYR A 592 -31.65 -7.92 35.18
N SER A 593 -32.68 -7.86 36.05
CA SER A 593 -33.74 -6.87 35.94
C SER A 593 -33.17 -5.44 36.07
N PRO A 594 -33.63 -4.42 35.33
CA PRO A 594 -34.89 -4.37 34.56
C PRO A 594 -34.77 -4.82 33.09
N TYR A 595 -33.58 -5.15 32.58
CA TYR A 595 -33.33 -5.36 31.15
C TYR A 595 -34.03 -6.58 30.56
N THR A 596 -34.34 -7.59 31.36
CA THR A 596 -35.06 -8.80 30.94
C THR A 596 -36.46 -8.52 30.40
N ASN A 597 -37.08 -7.39 30.76
CA ASN A 597 -38.38 -6.99 30.25
C ASN A 597 -38.28 -6.46 28.80
N TYR A 598 -37.13 -5.93 28.43
CA TYR A 598 -36.91 -5.29 27.12
C TYR A 598 -36.17 -6.19 26.14
N PHE A 599 -35.38 -7.14 26.64
CA PHE A 599 -34.52 -8.00 25.84
C PHE A 599 -34.75 -9.46 26.15
N THR A 600 -35.08 -10.25 25.13
CA THR A 600 -35.19 -11.71 25.25
C THR A 600 -34.03 -12.35 24.51
N ARG A 601 -33.23 -13.16 25.22
CA ARG A 601 -32.13 -13.91 24.58
C ARG A 601 -32.71 -15.00 23.69
N VAL A 602 -32.40 -14.93 22.40
CA VAL A 602 -32.92 -15.85 21.36
C VAL A 602 -31.89 -16.84 20.86
N PHE A 603 -30.60 -16.49 20.98
CA PHE A 603 -29.49 -17.36 20.63
C PHE A 603 -28.29 -17.07 21.52
N TRP A 604 -27.49 -18.08 21.80
CA TRP A 604 -26.19 -17.94 22.46
C TRP A 604 -25.27 -19.10 22.10
N ASN A 605 -24.00 -18.80 21.98
CA ASN A 605 -22.91 -19.77 21.96
C ASN A 605 -21.72 -19.23 22.79
N ARG A 606 -20.53 -19.82 22.64
CA ARG A 606 -19.35 -19.42 23.41
C ARG A 606 -18.97 -17.95 23.16
N SER A 607 -19.06 -17.47 21.91
CA SER A 607 -18.58 -16.15 21.49
C SER A 607 -19.70 -15.13 21.36
N TYR A 608 -20.95 -15.55 21.05
CA TYR A 608 -22.04 -14.65 20.69
C TYR A 608 -23.29 -14.84 21.54
N HIS A 609 -23.93 -13.72 21.84
CA HIS A 609 -25.26 -13.67 22.46
C HIS A 609 -26.17 -12.76 21.61
N VAL A 610 -27.31 -13.29 21.16
CA VAL A 610 -28.28 -12.52 20.37
C VAL A 610 -29.53 -12.30 21.20
N TYR A 611 -29.96 -11.06 21.25
CA TYR A 611 -31.14 -10.62 21.97
C TYR A 611 -32.17 -10.03 21.01
N ARG A 612 -33.41 -10.42 21.20
CA ARG A 612 -34.54 -9.77 20.54
C ARG A 612 -35.05 -8.64 21.43
N VAL A 613 -35.21 -7.45 20.86
CA VAL A 613 -35.86 -6.33 21.53
C VAL A 613 -37.37 -6.60 21.55
N ASN A 614 -37.95 -6.62 22.74
CA ASN A 614 -39.38 -6.79 22.91
C ASN A 614 -40.08 -5.45 22.57
N SER A 615 -41.20 -5.52 21.81
CA SER A 615 -42.05 -4.33 21.63
C SER A 615 -42.60 -3.91 22.98
N VAL A 616 -42.38 -2.64 23.34
CA VAL A 616 -42.98 -2.07 24.52
C VAL A 616 -44.50 -2.05 24.30
N ILE A 617 -45.21 -2.80 25.08
CA ILE A 617 -46.69 -2.70 25.10
C ILE A 617 -46.97 -1.34 25.75
N SER A 618 -47.41 -0.38 24.95
CA SER A 618 -47.92 0.89 25.47
C SER A 618 -49.15 0.57 26.31
N PHE A 619 -49.01 0.60 27.62
CA PHE A 619 -50.19 0.65 28.49
C PHE A 619 -50.86 2.01 28.22
N GLN A 620 -51.94 2.01 27.46
CA GLN A 620 -52.90 3.09 27.46
C GLN A 620 -53.60 3.03 28.81
N TYR A 621 -53.38 4.03 29.65
CA TYR A 621 -54.20 4.33 30.80
C TYR A 621 -55.45 5.05 30.37
#